data_c4f9123803aa3b1b4ef786c2d4755b7a
#
_entry.id   c4f9123803aa3b1b4ef786c2d4755b7a
#
_cell.length_a   1.000
_cell.length_b   1.000
_cell.length_c   1.000
_cell.angle_alpha   90.00
_cell.angle_beta   90.00
_cell.angle_gamma   90.00
#
_symmetry.space_group_name_H-M   'P 1'
#
loop_
_entity.id
_entity.type
_entity.pdbx_description
1 polymer ?
#
loop_
_entity_poly.entity_id
_entity_poly.type
_entity_poly.pdbx_seq_one_letter_code
_entity_poly.pdbx_strand_id
1 'polypeptide(L)'
;MDQFLRKNPPTNELANNQQTLLEAETLLLIVDVQQKLISNIIDNQLLIFNIKKLIDTCNLLNVRIAISEQNPLKLGMTLESILEKNEYPKFEKMEFSCSENKNFLNYINKHNFKNIIVCGIESHICILQTSIDLLKKGLNILIPRDAIGSRNEIDNDTAFLRLILSGAVASTTESLICELCKTSN
;
A
#
# COMPACT_ATOMS: atom_id res chain seq x y z
N MET A 1 -41.50 -10.81 5.27
CA MET A 1 -40.36 -10.20 4.56
C MET A 1 -39.56 -9.29 5.50
N ASP A 2 -39.54 -9.58 6.82
CA ASP A 2 -39.02 -8.66 7.84
C ASP A 2 -38.06 -9.31 8.86
N GLN A 3 -37.49 -10.47 8.56
CA GLN A 3 -36.57 -11.17 9.46
C GLN A 3 -35.10 -11.15 9.01
N PHE A 4 -34.77 -10.52 7.89
CA PHE A 4 -33.39 -10.48 7.37
C PHE A 4 -32.58 -9.22 7.78
N LEU A 5 -33.21 -8.22 8.42
CA LEU A 5 -32.57 -6.95 8.76
C LEU A 5 -32.14 -6.76 10.22
N ARG A 6 -32.23 -7.83 11.05
CA ARG A 6 -31.77 -7.77 12.44
C ARG A 6 -30.66 -8.75 12.74
N LYS A 7 -29.58 -8.73 11.96
CA LYS A 7 -28.26 -9.12 12.47
C LYS A 7 -27.53 -7.84 12.81
N ASN A 8 -27.28 -7.65 14.10
CA ASN A 8 -26.49 -6.54 14.63
C ASN A 8 -25.27 -6.31 13.75
N PRO A 9 -24.97 -5.06 13.38
CA PRO A 9 -23.68 -4.78 12.75
C PRO A 9 -22.60 -5.27 13.71
N PRO A 10 -21.46 -5.74 13.21
CA PRO A 10 -20.36 -6.16 14.08
C PRO A 10 -19.94 -4.93 14.89
N THR A 11 -20.43 -4.88 16.12
CA THR A 11 -20.12 -3.86 17.08
C THR A 11 -18.72 -4.13 17.61
N ASN A 12 -17.86 -3.15 17.57
CA ASN A 12 -16.57 -2.99 18.26
C ASN A 12 -15.29 -3.59 17.64
N GLU A 13 -15.29 -4.44 16.65
CA GLU A 13 -14.01 -4.85 16.05
C GLU A 13 -13.46 -3.81 15.04
N LEU A 14 -14.33 -3.05 14.37
CA LEU A 14 -13.89 -1.98 13.46
C LEU A 14 -13.34 -0.74 14.19
N ALA A 15 -13.79 -0.49 15.41
CA ALA A 15 -13.32 0.65 16.19
C ALA A 15 -11.94 0.44 16.83
N ASN A 16 -11.49 -0.81 16.99
CA ASN A 16 -10.19 -1.11 17.56
C ASN A 16 -9.02 -1.06 16.56
N ASN A 17 -9.29 -0.92 15.26
CA ASN A 17 -8.25 -0.86 14.22
C ASN A 17 -7.77 0.56 13.87
N GLN A 18 -8.27 1.60 14.55
CA GLN A 18 -7.71 2.96 14.44
C GLN A 18 -6.51 3.11 15.38
N GLN A 19 -5.45 2.34 15.17
CA GLN A 19 -4.19 2.59 15.85
C GLN A 19 -3.55 3.83 15.24
N THR A 20 -3.12 4.76 16.08
CA THR A 20 -2.29 5.90 15.69
C THR A 20 -1.08 5.39 14.91
N LEU A 21 -0.83 5.95 13.73
CA LEU A 21 0.36 5.59 12.96
C LEU A 21 1.61 6.04 13.72
N LEU A 22 2.37 5.05 14.20
CA LEU A 22 3.69 5.30 14.81
C LEU A 22 4.76 5.07 13.73
N GLU A 23 5.62 6.03 13.54
CA GLU A 23 6.65 6.03 12.50
C GLU A 23 7.52 4.76 12.57
N ALA A 24 7.93 4.36 13.78
CA ALA A 24 8.77 3.18 14.02
C ALA A 24 8.08 1.85 13.67
N GLU A 25 6.74 1.79 13.71
CA GLU A 25 5.94 0.60 13.44
C GLU A 25 5.26 0.64 12.06
N THR A 26 5.54 1.66 11.25
CA THR A 26 4.94 1.87 9.93
C THR A 26 5.95 1.66 8.82
N LEU A 27 5.51 1.00 7.75
CA LEU A 27 6.26 0.81 6.51
C LEU A 27 5.46 1.41 5.34
N LEU A 28 6.10 2.22 4.50
CA LEU A 28 5.59 2.53 3.16
C LEU A 28 6.08 1.45 2.19
N LEU A 29 5.17 0.67 1.62
CA LEU A 29 5.44 -0.32 0.60
C LEU A 29 5.00 0.20 -0.77
N ILE A 30 5.98 0.41 -1.65
CA ILE A 30 5.76 0.83 -3.04
C ILE A 30 5.78 -0.41 -3.92
N VAL A 31 4.63 -0.73 -4.53
CA VAL A 31 4.44 -1.97 -5.28
C VAL A 31 4.57 -1.72 -6.78
N ASP A 32 5.58 -2.32 -7.38
CA ASP A 32 5.77 -2.55 -8.82
C ASP A 32 5.63 -1.31 -9.73
N VAL A 33 6.02 -0.12 -9.26
CA VAL A 33 6.00 1.12 -10.06
C VAL A 33 7.16 1.11 -11.05
N GLN A 34 7.07 0.22 -12.05
CA GLN A 34 8.15 -0.13 -12.98
C GLN A 34 7.96 0.47 -14.37
N GLN A 35 9.09 0.65 -15.08
CA GLN A 35 9.20 1.34 -16.36
C GLN A 35 8.21 0.85 -17.43
N LYS A 36 8.02 -0.47 -17.57
CA LYS A 36 7.17 -1.04 -18.61
C LYS A 36 5.69 -1.18 -18.20
N LEU A 37 5.37 -0.98 -16.93
CA LEU A 37 4.00 -1.09 -16.44
C LEU A 37 3.31 0.25 -16.35
N ILE A 38 4.02 1.27 -15.89
CA ILE A 38 3.43 2.55 -15.48
C ILE A 38 2.74 3.30 -16.64
N SER A 39 3.24 3.18 -17.87
CA SER A 39 2.68 3.88 -19.04
C SER A 39 1.25 3.46 -19.38
N ASN A 40 0.83 2.28 -18.93
CA ASN A 40 -0.51 1.76 -19.19
C ASN A 40 -1.51 2.12 -18.08
N ILE A 41 -1.06 2.73 -16.99
CA ILE A 41 -1.91 3.05 -15.84
C ILE A 41 -2.62 4.37 -16.08
N ILE A 42 -3.93 4.39 -15.80
CA ILE A 42 -4.75 5.61 -15.86
C ILE A 42 -4.22 6.62 -14.84
N ASP A 43 -4.15 7.89 -15.24
CA ASP A 43 -3.68 9.00 -14.42
C ASP A 43 -2.32 8.77 -13.75
N ASN A 44 -1.43 8.05 -14.45
CA ASN A 44 -0.12 7.66 -13.91
C ASN A 44 0.72 8.83 -13.40
N GLN A 45 0.59 10.02 -13.99
CA GLN A 45 1.34 11.21 -13.53
C GLN A 45 0.88 11.66 -12.15
N LEU A 46 -0.44 11.67 -11.89
CA LEU A 46 -1.00 12.00 -10.59
C LEU A 46 -0.63 10.93 -9.55
N LEU A 47 -0.70 9.66 -9.94
CA LEU A 47 -0.29 8.54 -9.10
C LEU A 47 1.18 8.67 -8.68
N ILE A 48 2.09 8.91 -9.62
CA ILE A 48 3.52 9.11 -9.36
C ILE A 48 3.73 10.31 -8.43
N PHE A 49 3.04 11.42 -8.68
CA PHE A 49 3.12 12.62 -7.85
C PHE A 49 2.72 12.35 -6.40
N ASN A 50 1.63 11.60 -6.17
CA ASN A 50 1.16 11.25 -4.84
C ASN A 50 2.10 10.25 -4.15
N ILE A 51 2.64 9.28 -4.87
CA ILE A 51 3.67 8.37 -4.33
C ILE A 51 4.91 9.16 -3.89
N LYS A 52 5.35 10.14 -4.66
CA LYS A 52 6.49 11.00 -4.28
C LYS A 52 6.22 11.77 -2.99
N LYS A 53 5.04 12.36 -2.83
CA LYS A 53 4.66 13.03 -1.57
C LYS A 53 4.76 12.07 -0.36
N LEU A 54 4.30 10.83 -0.52
CA LEU A 54 4.43 9.82 0.54
C LEU A 54 5.90 9.51 0.83
N ILE A 55 6.73 9.34 -0.20
CA ILE A 55 8.17 9.09 -0.05
C ILE A 55 8.84 10.25 0.70
N ASP A 56 8.60 11.50 0.27
CA ASP A 56 9.20 12.68 0.88
C ASP A 56 8.81 12.80 2.36
N THR A 57 7.53 12.61 2.66
CA THR A 57 7.03 12.62 4.04
C THR A 57 7.68 11.51 4.88
N CYS A 58 7.74 10.28 4.34
CA CYS A 58 8.36 9.16 5.04
C CYS A 58 9.85 9.41 5.31
N ASN A 59 10.57 10.00 4.36
CA ASN A 59 11.99 10.37 4.55
C ASN A 59 12.15 11.44 5.63
N LEU A 60 11.31 12.48 5.64
CA LEU A 60 11.33 13.54 6.64
C LEU A 60 11.04 13.02 8.05
N LEU A 61 10.11 12.07 8.18
CA LEU A 61 9.66 11.52 9.46
C LEU A 61 10.41 10.24 9.87
N ASN A 62 11.42 9.80 9.09
CA ASN A 62 12.14 8.55 9.29
C ASN A 62 11.26 7.30 9.28
N VAL A 63 10.13 7.33 8.57
CA VAL A 63 9.31 6.15 8.27
C VAL A 63 10.04 5.31 7.24
N ARG A 64 10.15 4.00 7.48
CA ARG A 64 10.83 3.10 6.55
C ARG A 64 10.07 2.92 5.26
N ILE A 65 10.80 2.80 4.16
CA ILE A 65 10.28 2.59 2.82
C ILE A 65 10.83 1.27 2.29
N ALA A 66 10.01 0.51 1.59
CA ALA A 66 10.42 -0.68 0.84
C ALA A 66 9.74 -0.70 -0.53
N ILE A 67 10.37 -1.37 -1.48
CA ILE A 67 9.94 -1.43 -2.87
C ILE A 67 9.81 -2.90 -3.29
N SER A 68 8.76 -3.25 -4.01
CA SER A 68 8.71 -4.51 -4.75
C SER A 68 8.92 -4.29 -6.24
N GLU A 69 9.52 -5.28 -6.90
CA GLU A 69 9.71 -5.30 -8.35
C GLU A 69 9.26 -6.67 -8.90
N GLN A 70 8.22 -6.64 -9.75
CA GLN A 70 7.72 -7.82 -10.43
C GLN A 70 8.62 -8.15 -11.62
N ASN A 71 9.30 -9.30 -11.61
CA ASN A 71 10.12 -9.80 -12.72
C ASN A 71 10.93 -8.68 -13.42
N PRO A 72 11.87 -8.02 -12.73
CA PRO A 72 12.52 -6.81 -13.24
C PRO A 72 13.27 -7.05 -14.56
N LEU A 73 13.73 -8.26 -14.81
CA LEU A 73 14.36 -8.62 -16.10
C LEU A 73 13.41 -8.43 -17.30
N LYS A 74 12.11 -8.64 -17.11
CA LYS A 74 11.11 -8.46 -18.17
C LYS A 74 10.42 -7.09 -18.10
N LEU A 75 10.11 -6.61 -16.91
CA LEU A 75 9.26 -5.43 -16.72
C LEU A 75 10.04 -4.14 -16.44
N GLY A 76 11.36 -4.25 -16.33
CA GLY A 76 12.25 -3.13 -16.02
C GLY A 76 12.29 -2.83 -14.53
N MET A 77 13.13 -1.88 -14.16
CA MET A 77 13.31 -1.46 -12.78
C MET A 77 12.23 -0.45 -12.35
N THR A 78 12.13 -0.22 -11.06
CA THR A 78 11.36 0.89 -10.49
C THR A 78 11.79 2.22 -11.13
N LEU A 79 10.84 3.13 -11.33
CA LEU A 79 11.12 4.44 -11.93
C LEU A 79 12.14 5.22 -11.10
N GLU A 80 13.21 5.68 -11.75
CA GLU A 80 14.22 6.52 -11.11
C GLU A 80 13.63 7.84 -10.59
N SER A 81 12.59 8.34 -11.25
CA SER A 81 11.92 9.59 -10.84
C SER A 81 11.25 9.54 -9.48
N ILE A 82 10.94 8.35 -8.94
CA ILE A 82 10.41 8.21 -7.58
C ILE A 82 11.49 7.89 -6.55
N LEU A 83 12.65 7.39 -6.98
CA LEU A 83 13.75 7.02 -6.08
C LEU A 83 14.60 8.21 -5.65
N GLU A 84 14.71 9.24 -6.49
CA GLU A 84 15.44 10.51 -6.24
C GLU A 84 16.84 10.32 -5.63
N LYS A 85 17.59 9.34 -6.11
CA LYS A 85 18.93 8.94 -5.63
C LYS A 85 18.95 8.25 -4.25
N ASN A 86 17.79 7.98 -3.63
CA ASN A 86 17.73 7.19 -2.41
C ASN A 86 17.77 5.70 -2.73
N GLU A 87 18.43 4.95 -1.86
CA GLU A 87 18.43 3.50 -1.92
C GLU A 87 17.47 2.94 -0.86
N TYR A 88 16.43 2.27 -1.33
CA TYR A 88 15.47 1.58 -0.47
C TYR A 88 15.61 0.06 -0.61
N PRO A 89 15.31 -0.74 0.43
CA PRO A 89 15.22 -2.19 0.32
C PRO A 89 14.28 -2.57 -0.82
N LYS A 90 14.79 -3.40 -1.76
CA LYS A 90 14.05 -3.88 -2.93
C LYS A 90 13.84 -5.38 -2.83
N PHE A 91 12.62 -5.81 -3.17
CA PHE A 91 12.20 -7.20 -3.12
C PHE A 91 11.67 -7.63 -4.50
N GLU A 92 12.51 -8.34 -5.24
CA GLU A 92 12.12 -8.91 -6.51
C GLU A 92 11.20 -10.11 -6.30
N LYS A 93 10.15 -10.24 -7.11
CA LYS A 93 9.18 -11.32 -7.01
C LYS A 93 8.70 -11.81 -8.37
N MET A 94 8.30 -13.06 -8.42
CA MET A 94 7.64 -13.69 -9.58
C MET A 94 6.14 -13.85 -9.31
N GLU A 95 5.77 -14.06 -8.05
CA GLU A 95 4.41 -14.11 -7.56
C GLU A 95 3.81 -12.70 -7.52
N PHE A 96 2.48 -12.59 -7.61
CA PHE A 96 1.83 -11.28 -7.54
C PHE A 96 1.83 -10.70 -6.13
N SER A 97 1.68 -11.55 -5.12
CA SER A 97 1.74 -11.12 -3.72
C SER A 97 3.18 -10.95 -3.22
N CYS A 98 3.51 -9.79 -2.64
CA CYS A 98 4.77 -9.59 -1.93
C CYS A 98 4.91 -10.52 -0.72
N SER A 99 3.80 -11.00 -0.17
CA SER A 99 3.77 -11.90 0.98
C SER A 99 4.35 -13.28 0.68
N GLU A 100 4.55 -13.66 -0.58
CA GLU A 100 5.22 -14.88 -0.97
C GLU A 100 6.76 -14.74 -0.96
N ASN A 101 7.28 -13.51 -0.94
CA ASN A 101 8.71 -13.26 -0.86
C ASN A 101 9.22 -13.39 0.57
N LYS A 102 10.01 -14.43 0.85
CA LYS A 102 10.55 -14.72 2.18
C LYS A 102 11.42 -13.59 2.74
N ASN A 103 12.19 -12.92 1.89
CA ASN A 103 13.08 -11.82 2.33
C ASN A 103 12.24 -10.61 2.76
N PHE A 104 11.15 -10.33 2.06
CA PHE A 104 10.21 -9.29 2.44
C PHE A 104 9.52 -9.60 3.78
N LEU A 105 9.03 -10.82 3.98
CA LEU A 105 8.44 -11.22 5.26
C LEU A 105 9.46 -11.16 6.41
N ASN A 106 10.69 -11.60 6.18
CA ASN A 106 11.77 -11.49 7.16
C ASN A 106 12.06 -10.02 7.50
N TYR A 107 12.01 -9.12 6.50
CA TYR A 107 12.18 -7.70 6.71
C TYR A 107 11.06 -7.11 7.57
N ILE A 108 9.79 -7.45 7.29
CA ILE A 108 8.64 -7.03 8.10
C ILE A 108 8.83 -7.47 9.56
N ASN A 109 9.11 -8.75 9.77
CA ASN A 109 9.24 -9.32 11.10
C ASN A 109 10.44 -8.75 11.88
N LYS A 110 11.58 -8.57 11.20
CA LYS A 110 12.80 -8.00 11.82
C LYS A 110 12.57 -6.60 12.39
N HIS A 111 11.72 -5.80 11.74
CA HIS A 111 11.45 -4.42 12.13
C HIS A 111 10.15 -4.26 12.94
N ASN A 112 9.43 -5.36 13.21
CA ASN A 112 8.18 -5.38 13.97
C ASN A 112 7.12 -4.40 13.45
N PHE A 113 7.01 -4.27 12.12
CA PHE A 113 5.98 -3.41 11.53
C PHE A 113 4.59 -3.94 11.89
N LYS A 114 3.71 -3.01 12.19
CA LYS A 114 2.28 -3.25 12.45
C LYS A 114 1.40 -2.64 11.38
N ASN A 115 1.83 -1.50 10.82
CA ASN A 115 1.09 -0.74 9.82
C ASN A 115 1.86 -0.74 8.51
N ILE A 116 1.18 -1.03 7.41
CA ILE A 116 1.75 -0.95 6.07
C ILE A 116 0.88 -0.05 5.21
N ILE A 117 1.45 1.07 4.77
CA ILE A 117 0.87 1.91 3.74
C ILE A 117 1.25 1.28 2.41
N VAL A 118 0.26 0.82 1.65
CA VAL A 118 0.50 0.14 0.37
C VAL A 118 0.09 1.06 -0.77
N CYS A 119 1.04 1.44 -1.62
CA CYS A 119 0.81 2.24 -2.81
C CYS A 119 1.46 1.60 -4.05
N GLY A 120 1.12 2.06 -5.25
CA GLY A 120 1.69 1.57 -6.51
C GLY A 120 0.68 0.88 -7.42
N ILE A 121 1.09 -0.19 -8.13
CA ILE A 121 0.33 -0.83 -9.20
C ILE A 121 0.47 -2.37 -9.22
N GLU A 122 -0.43 -3.14 -9.87
CA GLU A 122 -1.77 -2.73 -10.22
C GLU A 122 -2.70 -3.05 -9.06
N SER A 123 -3.67 -2.18 -8.82
CA SER A 123 -4.60 -2.28 -7.68
C SER A 123 -5.29 -3.63 -7.61
N HIS A 124 -5.73 -4.18 -8.76
CA HIS A 124 -6.50 -5.42 -8.84
C HIS A 124 -5.64 -6.69 -8.89
N ILE A 125 -4.31 -6.55 -8.96
CA ILE A 125 -3.38 -7.69 -9.03
C ILE A 125 -2.45 -7.69 -7.80
N CYS A 126 -1.31 -7.02 -7.91
CA CYS A 126 -0.26 -7.09 -6.89
C CYS A 126 -0.66 -6.40 -5.59
N ILE A 127 -1.30 -5.22 -5.67
CA ILE A 127 -1.80 -4.49 -4.49
C ILE A 127 -2.84 -5.34 -3.75
N LEU A 128 -3.87 -5.83 -4.46
CA LEU A 128 -4.96 -6.61 -3.87
C LEU A 128 -4.44 -7.86 -3.17
N GLN A 129 -3.64 -8.68 -3.87
CA GLN A 129 -3.17 -9.95 -3.32
C GLN A 129 -2.21 -9.72 -2.14
N THR A 130 -1.27 -8.79 -2.28
CA THR A 130 -0.34 -8.43 -1.19
C THR A 130 -1.09 -7.98 0.05
N SER A 131 -2.03 -7.05 -0.11
CA SER A 131 -2.78 -6.48 1.01
C SER A 131 -3.63 -7.52 1.73
N ILE A 132 -4.36 -8.36 1.00
CA ILE A 132 -5.17 -9.43 1.60
C ILE A 132 -4.30 -10.42 2.38
N ASP A 133 -3.15 -10.79 1.83
CA ASP A 133 -2.28 -11.77 2.49
C ASP A 133 -1.59 -11.19 3.72
N LEU A 134 -1.26 -9.89 3.71
CA LEU A 134 -0.71 -9.20 4.87
C LEU A 134 -1.78 -8.97 5.96
N LEU A 135 -3.03 -8.66 5.59
CA LEU A 135 -4.17 -8.62 6.52
C LEU A 135 -4.36 -9.96 7.25
N LYS A 136 -4.30 -11.10 6.53
CA LYS A 136 -4.38 -12.44 7.14
C LYS A 136 -3.25 -12.73 8.13
N LYS A 137 -2.12 -12.02 8.02
CA LYS A 137 -0.99 -12.10 8.95
C LYS A 137 -1.13 -11.16 10.15
N GLY A 138 -2.25 -10.42 10.25
CA GLY A 138 -2.55 -9.54 11.37
C GLY A 138 -1.94 -8.14 11.24
N LEU A 139 -1.49 -7.74 10.06
CA LEU A 139 -0.98 -6.40 9.81
C LEU A 139 -2.12 -5.44 9.46
N ASN A 140 -2.02 -4.18 9.89
CA ASN A 140 -2.93 -3.12 9.47
C ASN A 140 -2.49 -2.60 8.10
N ILE A 141 -3.40 -2.59 7.15
CA ILE A 141 -3.12 -2.16 5.78
C ILE A 141 -3.88 -0.87 5.49
N LEU A 142 -3.16 0.18 5.13
CA LEU A 142 -3.71 1.48 4.77
C LEU A 142 -3.53 1.69 3.26
N ILE A 143 -4.62 2.05 2.60
CA ILE A 143 -4.66 2.19 1.15
C ILE A 143 -4.98 3.64 0.79
N PRO A 144 -3.99 4.45 0.38
CA PRO A 144 -4.24 5.75 -0.21
C PRO A 144 -4.86 5.58 -1.62
N ARG A 145 -6.17 5.87 -1.74
CA ARG A 145 -6.93 5.64 -2.98
C ARG A 145 -6.31 6.36 -4.19
N ASP A 146 -5.72 7.51 -3.97
CA ASP A 146 -5.08 8.38 -4.96
C ASP A 146 -3.61 8.06 -5.25
N ALA A 147 -3.05 7.03 -4.59
CA ALA A 147 -1.70 6.52 -4.82
C ALA A 147 -1.67 5.02 -5.20
N ILE A 148 -2.81 4.44 -5.58
CA ILE A 148 -2.93 3.14 -6.23
C ILE A 148 -3.59 3.28 -7.59
N GLY A 149 -3.27 2.41 -8.55
CA GLY A 149 -3.82 2.51 -9.90
C GLY A 149 -3.87 1.19 -10.65
N SER A 150 -4.69 1.16 -11.71
CA SER A 150 -4.82 0.06 -12.66
C SER A 150 -4.97 0.58 -14.09
N ARG A 151 -4.86 -0.33 -15.06
CA ARG A 151 -5.05 -0.02 -16.50
C ARG A 151 -6.50 0.36 -16.83
N ASN A 152 -7.45 -0.18 -16.10
CA ASN A 152 -8.87 0.09 -16.30
C ASN A 152 -9.46 0.62 -14.98
N GLU A 153 -10.37 1.59 -15.10
CA GLU A 153 -11.04 2.19 -13.95
C GLU A 153 -11.87 1.17 -13.17
N ILE A 154 -12.62 0.32 -13.89
CA ILE A 154 -13.44 -0.73 -13.25
C ILE A 154 -12.60 -1.71 -12.42
N ASP A 155 -11.39 -2.05 -12.87
CA ASP A 155 -10.47 -2.91 -12.13
C ASP A 155 -9.98 -2.21 -10.86
N ASN A 156 -9.66 -0.91 -10.98
CA ASN A 156 -9.18 -0.10 -9.88
C ASN A 156 -10.25 0.07 -8.79
N ASP A 157 -11.47 0.40 -9.16
CA ASP A 157 -12.59 0.62 -8.24
C ASP A 157 -13.03 -0.68 -7.55
N THR A 158 -13.14 -1.77 -8.33
CA THR A 158 -13.49 -3.08 -7.80
C THR A 158 -12.44 -3.59 -6.82
N ALA A 159 -11.16 -3.40 -7.13
CA ALA A 159 -10.07 -3.79 -6.24
C ALA A 159 -10.10 -2.98 -4.94
N PHE A 160 -10.27 -1.66 -5.02
CA PHE A 160 -10.36 -0.81 -3.84
C PHE A 160 -11.51 -1.22 -2.93
N LEU A 161 -12.72 -1.43 -3.50
CA LEU A 161 -13.88 -1.90 -2.72
C LEU A 161 -13.58 -3.24 -2.03
N ARG A 162 -12.99 -4.20 -2.75
CA ARG A 162 -12.61 -5.49 -2.17
C ARG A 162 -11.60 -5.37 -1.04
N LEU A 163 -10.62 -4.48 -1.18
CA LEU A 163 -9.61 -4.21 -0.14
C LEU A 163 -10.28 -3.73 1.16
N ILE A 164 -11.18 -2.74 1.05
CA ILE A 164 -11.88 -2.19 2.22
C ILE A 164 -12.78 -3.24 2.87
N LEU A 165 -13.56 -3.99 2.08
CA LEU A 165 -14.39 -5.09 2.59
C LEU A 165 -13.56 -6.23 3.22
N SER A 166 -12.28 -6.35 2.86
CA SER A 166 -11.35 -7.33 3.45
C SER A 166 -10.68 -6.83 4.73
N GLY A 167 -10.94 -5.60 5.15
CA GLY A 167 -10.42 -5.02 6.40
C GLY A 167 -9.26 -4.04 6.23
N ALA A 168 -8.91 -3.64 5.00
CA ALA A 168 -7.98 -2.54 4.78
C ALA A 168 -8.62 -1.19 5.13
N VAL A 169 -7.80 -0.24 5.58
CA VAL A 169 -8.24 1.11 5.90
C VAL A 169 -8.15 2.00 4.67
N ALA A 170 -9.29 2.57 4.26
CA ALA A 170 -9.34 3.56 3.20
C ALA A 170 -8.72 4.87 3.66
N SER A 171 -7.85 5.45 2.84
CA SER A 171 -7.24 6.76 3.09
C SER A 171 -6.94 7.48 1.77
N THR A 172 -6.34 8.67 1.88
CA THR A 172 -5.74 9.41 0.79
C THR A 172 -4.30 9.78 1.15
N THR A 173 -3.51 10.17 0.16
CA THR A 173 -2.14 10.65 0.37
C THR A 173 -2.08 11.74 1.42
N GLU A 174 -2.93 12.77 1.31
CA GLU A 174 -2.94 13.91 2.24
C GLU A 174 -3.35 13.49 3.65
N SER A 175 -4.39 12.64 3.79
CA SER A 175 -4.81 12.13 5.10
C SER A 175 -3.68 11.38 5.79
N LEU A 176 -2.98 10.48 5.08
CA LEU A 176 -1.85 9.73 5.65
C LEU A 176 -0.68 10.62 6.05
N ILE A 177 -0.38 11.64 5.26
CA ILE A 177 0.64 12.64 5.60
C ILE A 177 0.27 13.34 6.91
N CYS A 178 -0.97 13.81 7.03
CA CYS A 178 -1.45 14.47 8.25
C CYS A 178 -1.46 13.53 9.46
N GLU A 179 -1.85 12.27 9.27
CA GLU A 179 -1.83 11.27 10.34
C GLU A 179 -0.40 10.97 10.83
N LEU A 180 0.58 10.92 9.93
CA LEU A 180 1.99 10.73 10.28
C LEU A 180 2.58 11.98 10.96
N CYS A 181 2.27 13.18 10.46
CA CYS A 181 2.76 14.45 11.02
C CYS A 181 2.17 14.78 12.40
N LYS A 182 0.94 14.36 12.71
CA LYS A 182 0.20 14.56 13.97
C LYS A 182 -0.07 16.00 14.36
N THR A 183 0.73 16.94 13.91
CA THR A 183 0.59 18.39 14.22
C THR A 183 0.83 19.22 12.97
N SER A 184 0.32 20.44 12.98
CA SER A 184 0.55 21.44 11.91
C SER A 184 1.72 22.39 12.20
N ASN A 185 2.54 22.08 13.20
CA ASN A 185 3.70 22.91 13.61
C ASN A 185 4.98 22.42 12.96
#